data_782d6af2eb372b837ee89ce9c4fdcf51
#
_entry.id   782d6af2eb372b837ee89ce9c4fdcf51
#
_cell.length_a   1.000
_cell.length_b   1.000
_cell.length_c   1.000
_cell.angle_alpha   90.00
_cell.angle_beta   90.00
_cell.angle_gamma   90.00
#
_symmetry.space_group_name_H-M   'P 1'
#
loop_
_entity.id
_entity.type
_entity.pdbx_description
1 polymer ?
#
loop_
_entity_poly.entity_id
_entity_poly.type
_entity_poly.pdbx_seq_one_letter_code
_entity_poly.pdbx_strand_id
1 'polypeptide(L)'
;MIELFRTWYDRYFSDPQAALLVTVLLLSFGCLAFFGEMLAPCLASVVIAYLLETSVCSLQRLGFGRNLAAGVIFTVFILALILLVGGLVPLLSSQLTSFVRDLPGTINVWREALLQLPETYPNFLSAEQIDALTGSVRTKISSLGQNALTFSIASIPAMVTLLVYLVLGPVLVFFLLKDKTQILAWLLSYLPQDRMVLSSVWRDVDRQIGNYVRGKFYEILIVGLVSYVCFASLGLSYAPLLAVL
;
A
#
# COMPACT_ATOMS: atom_id res chain seq x y z
N MET A 1 -8.43 -40.14 19.53
CA MET A 1 -8.24 -38.67 19.25
C MET A 1 -7.36 -37.98 20.30
N ILE A 2 -7.57 -38.23 21.58
CA ILE A 2 -6.76 -37.59 22.66
C ILE A 2 -5.30 -38.06 22.63
N GLU A 3 -5.03 -39.31 22.33
CA GLU A 3 -3.65 -39.85 22.24
C GLU A 3 -2.88 -39.29 21.01
N LEU A 4 -3.56 -39.10 19.87
CA LEU A 4 -2.97 -38.44 18.72
C LEU A 4 -2.60 -36.98 19.03
N PHE A 5 -3.47 -36.27 19.76
CA PHE A 5 -3.18 -34.89 20.22
C PHE A 5 -2.02 -34.85 21.21
N ARG A 6 -1.94 -35.84 22.12
CA ARG A 6 -0.88 -35.92 23.12
C ARG A 6 0.45 -36.25 22.48
N THR A 7 0.49 -37.20 21.53
CA THR A 7 1.70 -37.58 20.77
C THR A 7 2.15 -36.44 19.85
N TRP A 8 1.22 -35.69 19.29
CA TRP A 8 1.50 -34.50 18.48
C TRP A 8 2.03 -33.36 19.35
N TYR A 9 1.42 -33.11 20.49
CA TYR A 9 1.85 -32.14 21.49
C TYR A 9 3.26 -32.44 22.02
N ASP A 10 3.52 -33.67 22.44
CA ASP A 10 4.83 -34.11 22.94
C ASP A 10 5.91 -34.10 21.86
N ARG A 11 5.56 -34.21 20.60
CA ARG A 11 6.52 -34.20 19.48
C ARG A 11 6.88 -32.80 18.99
N TYR A 12 5.97 -31.84 19.07
CA TYR A 12 6.16 -30.48 18.55
C TYR A 12 6.32 -29.41 19.62
N PHE A 13 5.86 -29.65 20.85
CA PHE A 13 5.94 -28.71 21.97
C PHE A 13 6.92 -29.16 23.08
N SER A 14 7.65 -30.25 22.89
CA SER A 14 8.73 -30.65 23.82
C SER A 14 9.93 -29.73 23.77
N ASP A 15 10.09 -28.94 22.71
CA ASP A 15 11.12 -27.92 22.62
C ASP A 15 10.56 -26.60 23.16
N PRO A 16 11.05 -26.08 24.29
CA PRO A 16 10.58 -24.82 24.86
C PRO A 16 10.77 -23.62 23.91
N GLN A 17 11.71 -23.72 22.96
CA GLN A 17 11.93 -22.70 21.94
C GLN A 17 10.82 -22.70 20.87
N ALA A 18 10.33 -23.88 20.47
CA ALA A 18 9.20 -24.01 19.52
C ALA A 18 7.90 -23.50 20.14
N ALA A 19 7.63 -23.86 21.41
CA ALA A 19 6.46 -23.39 22.14
C ALA A 19 6.46 -21.86 22.30
N LEU A 20 7.60 -21.27 22.59
CA LEU A 20 7.76 -19.82 22.71
C LEU A 20 7.53 -19.14 21.36
N LEU A 21 8.07 -19.68 20.26
CA LEU A 21 7.88 -19.15 18.92
C LEU A 21 6.41 -19.14 18.52
N VAL A 22 5.69 -20.24 18.75
CA VAL A 22 4.24 -20.34 18.48
C VAL A 22 3.45 -19.35 19.33
N THR A 23 3.80 -19.21 20.61
CA THR A 23 3.12 -18.27 21.52
C THR A 23 3.32 -16.82 21.06
N VAL A 24 4.55 -16.43 20.70
CA VAL A 24 4.86 -15.10 20.15
C VAL A 24 4.11 -14.85 18.84
N LEU A 25 4.05 -15.83 17.95
CA LEU A 25 3.33 -15.74 16.68
C LEU A 25 1.81 -15.57 16.91
N LEU A 26 1.21 -16.36 17.79
CA LEU A 26 -0.21 -16.25 18.13
C LEU A 26 -0.55 -14.91 18.79
N LEU A 27 0.29 -14.43 19.71
CA LEU A 27 0.13 -13.12 20.33
C LEU A 27 0.28 -11.99 19.31
N SER A 28 1.25 -12.07 18.43
CA SER A 28 1.47 -11.10 17.35
C SER A 28 0.28 -11.06 16.40
N PHE A 29 -0.22 -12.23 15.98
CA PHE A 29 -1.38 -12.33 15.11
C PHE A 29 -2.66 -11.84 15.79
N GLY A 30 -2.87 -12.19 17.08
CA GLY A 30 -3.98 -11.69 17.89
C GLY A 30 -3.93 -10.17 18.03
N CYS A 31 -2.76 -9.62 18.33
CA CYS A 31 -2.57 -8.16 18.42
C CYS A 31 -2.88 -7.46 17.09
N LEU A 32 -2.42 -8.03 15.96
CA LEU A 32 -2.74 -7.50 14.62
C LEU A 32 -4.22 -7.60 14.29
N ALA A 33 -4.89 -8.68 14.66
CA ALA A 33 -6.32 -8.88 14.38
C ALA A 33 -7.21 -7.92 15.18
N PHE A 34 -6.85 -7.64 16.45
CA PHE A 34 -7.65 -6.75 17.32
C PHE A 34 -7.30 -5.27 17.19
N PHE A 35 -6.02 -4.94 16.96
CA PHE A 35 -5.51 -3.57 16.94
C PHE A 35 -5.01 -3.14 15.56
N GLY A 36 -5.31 -3.89 14.49
CA GLY A 36 -4.75 -3.66 13.16
C GLY A 36 -4.95 -2.24 12.65
N GLU A 37 -6.12 -1.65 12.83
CA GLU A 37 -6.41 -0.27 12.41
C GLU A 37 -5.56 0.77 13.17
N MET A 38 -5.38 0.57 14.48
CA MET A 38 -4.54 1.46 15.30
C MET A 38 -3.05 1.28 15.01
N LEU A 39 -2.63 0.05 14.68
CA LEU A 39 -1.25 -0.30 14.35
C LEU A 39 -0.88 0.00 12.90
N ALA A 40 -1.86 0.26 12.02
CA ALA A 40 -1.62 0.52 10.60
C ALA A 40 -0.55 1.60 10.34
N PRO A 41 -0.57 2.80 10.97
CA PRO A 41 0.48 3.80 10.75
C PRO A 41 1.85 3.34 11.28
N CYS A 42 1.88 2.54 12.34
CA CYS A 42 3.10 1.98 12.89
C CYS A 42 3.71 0.94 11.93
N LEU A 43 2.89 0.01 11.43
CA LEU A 43 3.31 -1.00 10.46
C LEU A 43 3.79 -0.37 9.15
N ALA A 44 3.05 0.61 8.63
CA ALA A 44 3.46 1.36 7.45
C ALA A 44 4.81 2.06 7.68
N SER A 45 5.01 2.67 8.85
CA SER A 45 6.27 3.33 9.21
C SER A 45 7.43 2.34 9.31
N VAL A 46 7.20 1.14 9.83
CA VAL A 46 8.21 0.06 9.86
C VAL A 46 8.62 -0.34 8.44
N VAL A 47 7.65 -0.54 7.54
CA VAL A 47 7.93 -0.89 6.14
C VAL A 47 8.71 0.22 5.45
N ILE A 48 8.30 1.48 5.61
CA ILE A 48 9.00 2.65 5.04
C ILE A 48 10.41 2.77 5.62
N ALA A 49 10.57 2.66 6.94
CA ALA A 49 11.89 2.71 7.57
C ALA A 49 12.79 1.57 7.07
N TYR A 50 12.24 0.39 6.85
CA TYR A 50 12.97 -0.75 6.31
C TYR A 50 13.47 -0.50 4.87
N LEU A 51 12.64 0.11 4.02
CA LEU A 51 13.05 0.53 2.66
C LEU A 51 14.18 1.56 2.71
N LEU A 52 14.02 2.59 3.54
CA LEU A 52 14.98 3.68 3.68
C LEU A 52 16.29 3.24 4.33
N GLU A 53 16.28 2.22 5.20
CA GLU A 53 17.49 1.69 5.85
C GLU A 53 18.55 1.26 4.84
N THR A 54 18.16 0.72 3.70
CA THR A 54 19.10 0.35 2.63
C THR A 54 19.88 1.57 2.13
N SER A 55 19.20 2.71 1.98
CA SER A 55 19.81 3.98 1.58
C SER A 55 20.69 4.57 2.69
N VAL A 56 20.27 4.43 3.96
CA VAL A 56 21.07 4.82 5.13
C VAL A 56 22.37 4.00 5.18
N CYS A 57 22.30 2.68 5.02
CA CYS A 57 23.47 1.81 4.98
C CYS A 57 24.41 2.15 3.81
N SER A 58 23.88 2.51 2.66
CA SER A 58 24.69 2.95 1.52
C SER A 58 25.44 4.24 1.82
N LEU A 59 24.79 5.20 2.49
CA LEU A 59 25.42 6.45 2.90
C LEU A 59 26.49 6.25 3.98
N GLN A 60 26.26 5.31 4.90
CA GLN A 60 27.25 4.91 5.90
C GLN A 60 28.49 4.29 5.26
N ARG A 61 28.37 3.53 4.18
CA ARG A 61 29.51 2.99 3.42
C ARG A 61 30.38 4.08 2.78
N LEU A 62 29.80 5.25 2.53
CA LEU A 62 30.51 6.44 2.03
C LEU A 62 31.20 7.24 3.16
N GLY A 63 31.17 6.74 4.42
CA GLY A 63 31.85 7.35 5.55
C GLY A 63 30.98 8.27 6.42
N PHE A 64 29.70 8.40 6.14
CA PHE A 64 28.80 9.20 6.98
C PHE A 64 28.49 8.49 8.30
N GLY A 65 28.49 9.25 9.41
CA GLY A 65 28.00 8.74 10.69
C GLY A 65 26.51 8.37 10.64
N ARG A 66 26.09 7.37 11.41
CA ARG A 66 24.71 6.85 11.39
C ARG A 66 23.65 7.93 11.56
N ASN A 67 23.83 8.84 12.51
CA ASN A 67 22.85 9.90 12.78
C ASN A 67 22.74 10.89 11.62
N LEU A 68 23.86 11.22 10.98
CA LEU A 68 23.87 12.08 9.80
C LEU A 68 23.24 11.39 8.59
N ALA A 69 23.59 10.12 8.35
CA ALA A 69 23.01 9.33 7.26
C ALA A 69 21.49 9.19 7.40
N ALA A 70 21.01 8.85 8.61
CA ALA A 70 19.57 8.79 8.89
C ALA A 70 18.88 10.13 8.71
N GLY A 71 19.49 11.23 9.19
CA GLY A 71 18.95 12.58 9.03
C GLY A 71 18.83 13.03 7.57
N VAL A 72 19.87 12.79 6.76
CA VAL A 72 19.87 13.12 5.32
C VAL A 72 18.79 12.33 4.58
N ILE A 73 18.75 11.01 4.76
CA ILE A 73 17.76 10.14 4.10
C ILE A 73 16.35 10.50 4.55
N PHE A 74 16.15 10.80 5.82
CA PHE A 74 14.85 11.27 6.33
C PHE A 74 14.44 12.61 5.69
N THR A 75 15.35 13.56 5.54
CA THR A 75 15.07 14.84 4.88
C THR A 75 14.67 14.64 3.43
N VAL A 76 15.37 13.76 2.69
CA VAL A 76 15.00 13.38 1.32
C VAL A 76 13.62 12.73 1.29
N PHE A 77 13.32 11.85 2.23
CA PHE A 77 12.00 11.20 2.36
C PHE A 77 10.90 12.23 2.59
N ILE A 78 11.09 13.19 3.51
CA ILE A 78 10.10 14.25 3.77
C ILE A 78 9.91 15.13 2.53
N LEU A 79 10.98 15.50 1.83
CA LEU A 79 10.88 16.27 0.59
C LEU A 79 10.09 15.48 -0.49
N ALA A 80 10.38 14.20 -0.66
CA ALA A 80 9.64 13.33 -1.56
C ALA A 80 8.15 13.22 -1.16
N LEU A 81 7.86 13.11 0.13
CA LEU A 81 6.49 13.06 0.66
C LEU A 81 5.73 14.37 0.39
N ILE A 82 6.37 15.52 0.60
CA ILE A 82 5.78 16.84 0.31
C ILE A 82 5.50 16.97 -1.19
N LEU A 83 6.43 16.57 -2.05
CA LEU A 83 6.24 16.59 -3.51
C LEU A 83 5.14 15.63 -3.95
N LEU A 84 5.03 14.47 -3.33
CA LEU A 84 3.99 13.48 -3.62
C LEU A 84 2.62 14.00 -3.20
N VAL A 85 2.48 14.50 -1.96
CA VAL A 85 1.20 15.00 -1.45
C VAL A 85 0.82 16.32 -2.09
N GLY A 86 1.77 17.26 -2.23
CA GLY A 86 1.52 18.59 -2.79
C GLY A 86 1.44 18.65 -4.32
N GLY A 87 2.05 17.67 -5.01
CA GLY A 87 2.08 17.61 -6.47
C GLY A 87 1.16 16.53 -7.06
N LEU A 88 1.43 15.28 -6.71
CA LEU A 88 0.73 14.14 -7.31
C LEU A 88 -0.74 14.06 -6.89
N VAL A 89 -1.04 14.27 -5.61
CA VAL A 89 -2.43 14.18 -5.10
C VAL A 89 -3.35 15.21 -5.76
N PRO A 90 -3.03 16.52 -5.83
CA PRO A 90 -3.88 17.49 -6.52
C PRO A 90 -3.95 17.25 -8.02
N LEU A 91 -2.86 16.79 -8.66
CA LEU A 91 -2.87 16.40 -10.07
C LEU A 91 -3.86 15.26 -10.32
N LEU A 92 -3.80 14.18 -9.54
CA LEU A 92 -4.72 13.05 -9.67
C LEU A 92 -6.17 13.45 -9.34
N SER A 93 -6.38 14.28 -8.33
CA SER A 93 -7.70 14.78 -7.95
C SER A 93 -8.34 15.60 -9.07
N SER A 94 -7.59 16.51 -9.70
CA SER A 94 -8.08 17.30 -10.83
C SER A 94 -8.38 16.42 -12.05
N GLN A 95 -7.51 15.45 -12.36
CA GLN A 95 -7.73 14.51 -13.45
C GLN A 95 -8.92 13.61 -13.21
N LEU A 96 -9.10 13.11 -11.98
CA LEU A 96 -10.26 12.30 -11.62
C LEU A 96 -11.57 13.09 -11.77
N THR A 97 -11.58 14.35 -11.33
CA THR A 97 -12.74 15.23 -11.46
C THR A 97 -13.06 15.48 -12.93
N SER A 98 -12.06 15.78 -13.76
CA SER A 98 -12.25 15.98 -15.20
C SER A 98 -12.72 14.70 -15.88
N PHE A 99 -12.11 13.55 -15.55
CA PHE A 99 -12.51 12.25 -16.09
C PHE A 99 -14.00 11.95 -15.80
N VAL A 100 -14.43 12.10 -14.54
CA VAL A 100 -15.83 11.88 -14.14
C VAL A 100 -16.78 12.86 -14.88
N ARG A 101 -16.35 14.10 -15.09
CA ARG A 101 -17.12 15.11 -15.81
C ARG A 101 -17.25 14.80 -17.31
N ASP A 102 -16.24 14.21 -17.92
CA ASP A 102 -16.21 13.92 -19.36
C ASP A 102 -16.84 12.57 -19.71
N LEU A 103 -17.01 11.67 -18.70
CA LEU A 103 -17.64 10.37 -18.89
C LEU A 103 -19.02 10.41 -19.57
N PRO A 104 -19.97 11.30 -19.19
CA PRO A 104 -21.28 11.35 -19.85
C PRO A 104 -21.19 11.67 -21.34
N GLY A 105 -20.26 12.55 -21.72
CA GLY A 105 -20.00 12.88 -23.13
C GLY A 105 -19.45 11.68 -23.91
N THR A 106 -18.49 11.00 -23.34
CA THR A 106 -17.87 9.79 -23.94
C THR A 106 -18.91 8.67 -24.14
N ILE A 107 -19.83 8.49 -23.18
CA ILE A 107 -20.91 7.49 -23.31
C ILE A 107 -21.87 7.83 -24.45
N ASN A 108 -22.19 9.11 -24.64
CA ASN A 108 -23.05 9.53 -25.74
C ASN A 108 -22.38 9.22 -27.10
N VAL A 109 -21.10 9.49 -27.25
CA VAL A 109 -20.33 9.12 -28.47
C VAL A 109 -20.31 7.60 -28.68
N TRP A 110 -20.10 6.82 -27.65
CA TRP A 110 -20.17 5.37 -27.74
C TRP A 110 -21.57 4.86 -28.06
N ARG A 111 -22.62 5.48 -27.50
CA ARG A 111 -24.00 5.15 -27.82
C ARG A 111 -24.30 5.39 -29.32
N GLU A 112 -23.87 6.53 -29.86
CA GLU A 112 -24.07 6.84 -31.30
C GLU A 112 -23.33 5.82 -32.18
N ALA A 113 -22.09 5.49 -31.83
CA ALA A 113 -21.32 4.46 -32.54
C ALA A 113 -21.96 3.07 -32.43
N LEU A 114 -22.49 2.70 -31.24
CA LEU A 114 -23.20 1.44 -31.04
C LEU A 114 -24.56 1.38 -31.75
N LEU A 115 -25.27 2.48 -31.88
CA LEU A 115 -26.54 2.54 -32.60
C LEU A 115 -26.39 2.38 -34.12
N GLN A 116 -25.18 2.55 -34.66
CA GLN A 116 -24.88 2.25 -36.08
C GLN A 116 -24.64 0.75 -36.32
N LEU A 117 -24.34 -0.03 -35.29
CA LEU A 117 -24.08 -1.48 -35.38
C LEU A 117 -25.31 -2.32 -35.77
N PRO A 118 -26.53 -2.07 -35.27
CA PRO A 118 -27.72 -2.81 -35.68
C PRO A 118 -28.09 -2.65 -37.17
N GLU A 119 -27.73 -1.51 -37.80
CA GLU A 119 -27.90 -1.32 -39.23
C GLU A 119 -26.98 -2.26 -40.04
N THR A 120 -25.83 -2.58 -39.50
CA THR A 120 -24.83 -3.47 -40.14
C THR A 120 -24.98 -4.93 -39.74
N TYR A 121 -25.44 -5.20 -38.48
CA TYR A 121 -25.57 -6.54 -37.89
C TYR A 121 -26.86 -6.72 -37.09
N PRO A 122 -28.05 -6.82 -37.73
CA PRO A 122 -29.33 -6.81 -37.04
C PRO A 122 -29.63 -7.99 -36.12
N ASN A 123 -28.86 -9.08 -36.24
CA ASN A 123 -29.05 -10.30 -35.44
C ASN A 123 -28.27 -10.35 -34.14
N PHE A 124 -27.37 -9.40 -33.86
CA PHE A 124 -26.49 -9.46 -32.70
C PHE A 124 -26.88 -8.53 -31.56
N LEU A 125 -27.43 -7.36 -31.82
CA LEU A 125 -27.77 -6.35 -30.80
C LEU A 125 -29.04 -5.60 -31.24
N SER A 126 -30.04 -5.50 -30.35
CA SER A 126 -31.19 -4.63 -30.57
C SER A 126 -30.93 -3.23 -30.02
N ALA A 127 -31.56 -2.22 -30.63
CA ALA A 127 -31.48 -0.82 -30.16
C ALA A 127 -31.93 -0.68 -28.69
N GLU A 128 -32.93 -1.47 -28.28
CA GLU A 128 -33.41 -1.52 -26.88
C GLU A 128 -32.37 -2.02 -25.91
N GLN A 129 -31.56 -2.99 -26.30
CA GLN A 129 -30.46 -3.51 -25.46
C GLN A 129 -29.32 -2.48 -25.29
N ILE A 130 -29.04 -1.71 -26.35
CA ILE A 130 -28.06 -0.62 -26.32
C ILE A 130 -28.53 0.49 -25.39
N ASP A 131 -29.81 0.88 -25.47
CA ASP A 131 -30.40 1.90 -24.61
C ASP A 131 -30.45 1.45 -23.13
N ALA A 132 -30.79 0.21 -22.87
CA ALA A 132 -30.78 -0.36 -21.52
C ALA A 132 -29.34 -0.39 -20.91
N LEU A 133 -28.34 -0.78 -21.70
CA LEU A 133 -26.94 -0.80 -21.28
C LEU A 133 -26.41 0.62 -21.00
N THR A 134 -26.60 1.54 -21.93
CA THR A 134 -26.15 2.93 -21.79
C THR A 134 -26.90 3.66 -20.66
N GLY A 135 -28.20 3.40 -20.48
CA GLY A 135 -29.00 3.91 -19.36
C GLY A 135 -28.48 3.41 -17.98
N SER A 136 -28.18 2.12 -17.88
CA SER A 136 -27.66 1.54 -16.64
C SER A 136 -26.24 2.07 -16.29
N VAL A 137 -25.39 2.25 -17.29
CA VAL A 137 -24.05 2.85 -17.11
C VAL A 137 -24.18 4.32 -16.68
N ARG A 138 -25.07 5.09 -17.33
CA ARG A 138 -25.33 6.50 -16.97
C ARG A 138 -25.84 6.65 -15.55
N THR A 139 -26.73 5.78 -15.10
CA THR A 139 -27.27 5.80 -13.73
C THR A 139 -26.15 5.48 -12.71
N LYS A 140 -25.30 4.49 -12.99
CA LYS A 140 -24.15 4.16 -12.13
C LYS A 140 -23.14 5.31 -12.04
N ILE A 141 -22.86 6.00 -13.15
CA ILE A 141 -21.95 7.14 -13.17
C ILE A 141 -22.56 8.34 -12.42
N SER A 142 -23.85 8.59 -12.58
CA SER A 142 -24.54 9.63 -11.83
C SER A 142 -24.50 9.35 -10.32
N SER A 143 -24.68 8.10 -9.92
CA SER A 143 -24.56 7.70 -8.50
C SER A 143 -23.11 7.82 -7.98
N LEU A 144 -22.11 7.56 -8.80
CA LEU A 144 -20.71 7.79 -8.45
C LEU A 144 -20.41 9.29 -8.24
N GLY A 145 -20.95 10.14 -9.11
CA GLY A 145 -20.85 11.60 -8.97
C GLY A 145 -21.52 12.13 -7.69
N GLN A 146 -22.71 11.63 -7.37
CA GLN A 146 -23.41 11.96 -6.12
C GLN A 146 -22.67 11.44 -4.89
N ASN A 147 -22.12 10.22 -4.95
CA ASN A 147 -21.30 9.67 -3.87
C ASN A 147 -20.01 10.48 -3.68
N ALA A 148 -19.38 10.98 -4.73
CA ALA A 148 -18.22 11.86 -4.64
C ALA A 148 -18.52 13.18 -3.92
N LEU A 149 -19.72 13.73 -4.11
CA LEU A 149 -20.17 14.94 -3.39
C LEU A 149 -20.50 14.64 -1.92
N THR A 150 -21.14 13.51 -1.63
CA THR A 150 -21.41 13.07 -0.24
C THR A 150 -20.13 12.67 0.50
N PHE A 151 -19.11 12.18 -0.22
CA PHE A 151 -17.80 11.87 0.33
C PHE A 151 -17.11 13.13 0.91
N SER A 152 -17.38 14.31 0.36
CA SER A 152 -16.83 15.58 0.86
C SER A 152 -17.30 15.92 2.28
N ILE A 153 -18.50 15.53 2.71
CA ILE A 153 -19.04 15.82 4.04
C ILE A 153 -18.72 14.69 5.04
N ALA A 154 -18.70 13.43 4.57
CA ALA A 154 -18.33 12.28 5.39
C ALA A 154 -16.79 12.19 5.65
N SER A 155 -16.00 13.10 5.05
CA SER A 155 -14.53 13.02 5.04
C SER A 155 -13.84 13.65 6.27
N ILE A 156 -14.57 14.31 7.20
CA ILE A 156 -13.92 14.94 8.37
C ILE A 156 -13.17 13.91 9.23
N PRO A 157 -13.72 12.74 9.59
CA PRO A 157 -12.97 11.72 10.31
C PRO A 157 -11.79 11.16 9.49
N ALA A 158 -11.99 10.96 8.18
CA ALA A 158 -10.94 10.49 7.29
C ALA A 158 -9.79 11.51 7.15
N MET A 159 -10.13 12.80 7.13
CA MET A 159 -9.15 13.89 7.12
C MET A 159 -8.32 13.94 8.41
N VAL A 160 -8.95 13.76 9.57
CA VAL A 160 -8.25 13.66 10.85
C VAL A 160 -7.33 12.44 10.87
N THR A 161 -7.82 11.30 10.42
CA THR A 161 -7.02 10.07 10.30
C THR A 161 -5.82 10.26 9.35
N LEU A 162 -6.03 10.89 8.20
CA LEU A 162 -4.97 11.20 7.26
C LEU A 162 -3.91 12.16 7.86
N LEU A 163 -4.35 13.18 8.59
CA LEU A 163 -3.46 14.12 9.29
C LEU A 163 -2.63 13.39 10.35
N VAL A 164 -3.27 12.52 11.13
CA VAL A 164 -2.56 11.69 12.11
C VAL A 164 -1.51 10.82 11.42
N TYR A 165 -1.84 10.16 10.31
CA TYR A 165 -0.89 9.33 9.57
C TYR A 165 0.23 10.16 8.93
N LEU A 166 -0.09 11.35 8.43
CA LEU A 166 0.88 12.25 7.80
C LEU A 166 1.88 12.84 8.80
N VAL A 167 1.50 13.00 10.06
CA VAL A 167 2.38 13.50 11.12
C VAL A 167 3.06 12.35 11.85
N LEU A 168 2.28 11.37 12.31
CA LEU A 168 2.76 10.26 13.12
C LEU A 168 3.67 9.32 12.30
N GLY A 169 3.32 9.07 11.03
CA GLY A 169 4.10 8.20 10.15
C GLY A 169 5.56 8.66 10.01
N PRO A 170 5.83 9.89 9.55
CA PRO A 170 7.19 10.40 9.45
C PRO A 170 7.94 10.43 10.79
N VAL A 171 7.27 10.80 11.88
CA VAL A 171 7.88 10.80 13.22
C VAL A 171 8.34 9.38 13.59
N LEU A 172 7.49 8.38 13.39
CA LEU A 172 7.83 6.98 13.63
C LEU A 172 8.97 6.51 12.71
N VAL A 173 8.93 6.84 11.43
CA VAL A 173 10.00 6.51 10.47
C VAL A 173 11.33 7.10 10.93
N PHE A 174 11.34 8.36 11.40
CA PHE A 174 12.55 8.99 11.91
C PHE A 174 13.15 8.24 13.08
N PHE A 175 12.35 7.93 14.10
CA PHE A 175 12.83 7.19 15.28
C PHE A 175 13.26 5.78 14.92
N LEU A 176 12.52 5.08 14.06
CA LEU A 176 12.88 3.75 13.60
C LEU A 176 14.22 3.73 12.83
N LEU A 177 14.52 4.76 12.03
CA LEU A 177 15.80 4.88 11.32
C LEU A 177 16.94 5.23 12.27
N LYS A 178 16.72 6.23 13.14
CA LYS A 178 17.76 6.76 14.03
C LYS A 178 18.11 5.75 15.12
N ASP A 179 17.11 5.24 15.83
CA ASP A 179 17.29 4.47 17.07
C ASP A 179 17.11 2.96 16.87
N LYS A 180 17.16 2.48 15.61
CA LYS A 180 17.00 1.05 15.24
C LYS A 180 17.78 0.10 16.16
N THR A 181 19.05 0.41 16.41
CA THR A 181 19.93 -0.45 17.24
C THR A 181 19.48 -0.52 18.69
N GLN A 182 19.01 0.59 19.24
CA GLN A 182 18.50 0.65 20.62
C GLN A 182 17.17 -0.07 20.74
N ILE A 183 16.25 0.17 19.77
CA ILE A 183 14.95 -0.49 19.72
C ILE A 183 15.12 -2.01 19.60
N LEU A 184 16.00 -2.48 18.71
CA LEU A 184 16.28 -3.90 18.56
C LEU A 184 16.94 -4.50 19.81
N ALA A 185 17.90 -3.82 20.42
CA ALA A 185 18.54 -4.26 21.65
C ALA A 185 17.53 -4.36 22.79
N TRP A 186 16.65 -3.38 22.92
CA TRP A 186 15.57 -3.38 23.91
C TRP A 186 14.60 -4.55 23.67
N LEU A 187 14.14 -4.74 22.43
CA LEU A 187 13.23 -5.84 22.09
C LEU A 187 13.88 -7.21 22.36
N LEU A 188 15.17 -7.35 22.04
CA LEU A 188 15.93 -8.57 22.26
C LEU A 188 16.19 -8.85 23.75
N SER A 189 16.13 -7.85 24.63
CA SER A 189 16.30 -8.03 26.07
C SER A 189 15.16 -8.81 26.76
N TYR A 190 13.97 -8.81 26.15
CA TYR A 190 12.81 -9.57 26.63
C TYR A 190 12.79 -11.03 26.14
N LEU A 191 13.67 -11.40 25.21
CA LEU A 191 13.74 -12.77 24.69
C LEU A 191 14.75 -13.61 25.48
N PRO A 192 14.51 -14.93 25.64
CA PRO A 192 15.44 -15.84 26.31
C PRO A 192 16.81 -15.85 25.66
N GLN A 193 17.84 -16.21 26.48
CA GLN A 193 19.23 -16.26 26.02
C GLN A 193 19.48 -17.38 25.00
N ASP A 194 18.82 -18.54 25.18
CA ASP A 194 18.87 -19.66 24.24
C ASP A 194 17.86 -19.46 23.11
N ARG A 195 18.31 -18.77 22.05
CA ARG A 195 17.46 -18.36 20.92
C ARG A 195 18.06 -18.74 19.54
N MET A 196 18.80 -19.85 19.49
CA MET A 196 19.46 -20.26 18.24
C MET A 196 18.44 -20.46 17.12
N VAL A 197 17.33 -21.16 17.38
CA VAL A 197 16.25 -21.39 16.42
C VAL A 197 15.54 -20.08 16.07
N LEU A 198 15.20 -19.27 17.07
CA LEU A 198 14.53 -17.98 16.87
C LEU A 198 15.39 -17.02 16.04
N SER A 199 16.70 -16.97 16.28
CA SER A 199 17.63 -16.10 15.55
C SER A 199 17.85 -16.54 14.11
N SER A 200 17.82 -17.86 13.81
CA SER A 200 17.91 -18.37 12.44
C SER A 200 16.64 -18.06 11.65
N VAL A 201 15.47 -18.34 12.24
CA VAL A 201 14.17 -18.03 11.66
C VAL A 201 14.04 -16.51 11.42
N TRP A 202 14.41 -15.69 12.41
CA TRP A 202 14.38 -14.23 12.26
C TRP A 202 15.24 -13.74 11.10
N ARG A 203 16.45 -14.27 10.95
CA ARG A 203 17.35 -13.90 9.85
C ARG A 203 16.80 -14.26 8.48
N ASP A 204 16.16 -15.42 8.38
CA ASP A 204 15.54 -15.87 7.14
C ASP A 204 14.29 -15.04 6.81
N VAL A 205 13.46 -14.75 7.81
CA VAL A 205 12.29 -13.87 7.69
C VAL A 205 12.70 -12.45 7.31
N ASP A 206 13.68 -11.86 7.99
CA ASP A 206 14.18 -10.52 7.69
C ASP A 206 14.70 -10.42 6.25
N ARG A 207 15.47 -11.42 5.80
CA ARG A 207 15.96 -11.48 4.42
C ARG A 207 14.83 -11.62 3.41
N GLN A 208 13.85 -12.51 3.66
CA GLN A 208 12.70 -12.75 2.76
C GLN A 208 11.80 -11.51 2.68
N ILE A 209 11.40 -10.95 3.83
CA ILE A 209 10.58 -9.74 3.89
C ILE A 209 11.31 -8.58 3.21
N GLY A 210 12.60 -8.43 3.47
CA GLY A 210 13.40 -7.37 2.86
C GLY A 210 13.48 -7.45 1.36
N ASN A 211 13.69 -8.64 0.83
CA ASN A 211 13.71 -8.85 -0.61
C ASN A 211 12.33 -8.62 -1.23
N TYR A 212 11.27 -9.10 -0.57
CA TYR A 212 9.90 -8.92 -1.04
C TYR A 212 9.48 -7.44 -1.06
N VAL A 213 9.69 -6.72 0.04
CA VAL A 213 9.30 -5.31 0.16
C VAL A 213 10.05 -4.44 -0.87
N ARG A 214 11.36 -4.65 -1.03
CA ARG A 214 12.16 -3.95 -2.05
C ARG A 214 11.74 -4.33 -3.46
N GLY A 215 11.55 -5.62 -3.72
CA GLY A 215 11.08 -6.11 -5.02
C GLY A 215 9.74 -5.50 -5.40
N LYS A 216 8.79 -5.47 -4.45
CA LYS A 216 7.46 -4.89 -4.68
C LYS A 216 7.51 -3.38 -4.89
N PHE A 217 8.39 -2.68 -4.18
CA PHE A 217 8.61 -1.26 -4.39
C PHE A 217 9.13 -0.95 -5.80
N TYR A 218 10.16 -1.68 -6.26
CA TYR A 218 10.67 -1.52 -7.63
C TYR A 218 9.65 -1.92 -8.69
N GLU A 219 8.89 -2.99 -8.46
CA GLU A 219 7.79 -3.41 -9.33
C GLU A 219 6.77 -2.27 -9.53
N ILE A 220 6.28 -1.67 -8.45
CA ILE A 220 5.32 -0.56 -8.51
C ILE A 220 5.90 0.63 -9.29
N LEU A 221 7.16 0.99 -9.05
CA LEU A 221 7.81 2.09 -9.75
C LEU A 221 7.97 1.80 -11.25
N ILE A 222 8.44 0.60 -11.59
CA ILE A 222 8.67 0.23 -13.00
C ILE A 222 7.34 0.13 -13.74
N VAL A 223 6.36 -0.57 -13.18
CA VAL A 223 5.03 -0.71 -13.80
C VAL A 223 4.36 0.65 -13.94
N GLY A 224 4.37 1.48 -12.90
CA GLY A 224 3.79 2.83 -12.95
C GLY A 224 4.46 3.71 -14.00
N LEU A 225 5.80 3.69 -14.09
CA LEU A 225 6.54 4.47 -15.08
C LEU A 225 6.28 3.98 -16.51
N VAL A 226 6.35 2.67 -16.75
CA VAL A 226 6.09 2.07 -18.06
C VAL A 226 4.66 2.33 -18.51
N SER A 227 3.68 2.14 -17.62
CA SER A 227 2.27 2.44 -17.89
C SER A 227 2.07 3.92 -18.22
N TYR A 228 2.68 4.82 -17.46
CA TYR A 228 2.62 6.25 -17.75
C TYR A 228 3.17 6.59 -19.13
N VAL A 229 4.37 6.10 -19.47
CA VAL A 229 5.00 6.33 -20.78
C VAL A 229 4.13 5.77 -21.91
N CYS A 230 3.59 4.57 -21.73
CA CYS A 230 2.73 3.92 -22.71
C CYS A 230 1.43 4.73 -22.95
N PHE A 231 0.74 5.13 -21.87
CA PHE A 231 -0.50 5.91 -22.01
C PHE A 231 -0.25 7.33 -22.52
N ALA A 232 0.85 7.97 -22.14
CA ALA A 232 1.25 9.26 -22.66
C ALA A 232 1.59 9.20 -24.15
N SER A 233 2.28 8.13 -24.61
CA SER A 233 2.62 7.94 -26.04
C SER A 233 1.38 7.66 -26.90
N LEU A 234 0.35 7.04 -26.33
CA LEU A 234 -0.95 6.84 -26.97
C LEU A 234 -1.83 8.11 -26.98
N GLY A 235 -1.36 9.20 -26.39
CA GLY A 235 -2.10 10.48 -26.35
C GLY A 235 -3.32 10.47 -25.44
N LEU A 236 -3.36 9.58 -24.44
CA LEU A 236 -4.49 9.51 -23.50
C LEU A 236 -4.49 10.72 -22.56
N SER A 237 -5.62 11.45 -22.50
CA SER A 237 -5.77 12.68 -21.72
C SER A 237 -5.58 12.48 -20.22
N TYR A 238 -5.78 11.25 -19.70
CA TYR A 238 -5.71 10.91 -18.28
C TYR A 238 -4.58 9.90 -17.97
N ALA A 239 -3.46 9.97 -18.73
CA ALA A 239 -2.34 9.07 -18.62
C ALA A 239 -1.78 8.94 -17.17
N PRO A 240 -1.56 10.02 -16.39
CA PRO A 240 -1.10 9.90 -15.00
C PRO A 240 -2.10 9.18 -14.09
N LEU A 241 -3.42 9.46 -14.24
CA LEU A 241 -4.46 8.80 -13.47
C LEU A 241 -4.49 7.29 -13.74
N LEU A 242 -4.44 6.91 -15.02
CA LEU A 242 -4.46 5.51 -15.46
C LEU A 242 -3.18 4.74 -15.06
N ALA A 243 -2.04 5.42 -14.97
CA ALA A 243 -0.78 4.81 -14.59
C ALA A 243 -0.68 4.51 -13.08
N VAL A 244 -1.44 5.22 -12.26
CA VAL A 244 -1.46 5.03 -10.79
C VAL A 244 -2.54 4.04 -10.37
N LEU A 245 -3.57 3.80 -11.20
CA LEU A 245 -4.67 2.88 -10.93
C LEU A 245 -4.24 1.44 -11.16
#